data_3086297882355177afc1a9638808dae1
#
_entry.id   3086297882355177afc1a9638808dae1
#
_cell.length_a   1.000
_cell.length_b   1.000
_cell.length_c   1.000
_cell.angle_alpha   90.00
_cell.angle_beta   90.00
_cell.angle_gamma   90.00
#
_symmetry.space_group_name_H-M   'P 1'
#
loop_
_entity.id
_entity.type
_entity.pdbx_description
1 polymer ?
#
loop_
_entity_poly.entity_id
_entity_poly.type
_entity_poly.pdbx_seq_one_letter_code
_entity_poly.pdbx_strand_id
1 'polypeptide(L)'
;MGFQGKFFNKLTLHAQMVSGTDLQPFYNGFTELWAQWSFLDALNLTIGQQKHRFTHDRNVSSRYMNYLERAMLTNMFALDYTPAVTLSGKIGSFNYYTGVFSNATGPSMGNSFTKFNSGWSYIASATWDFGKKLGADASALNLSYLHSDLDQQATNMNRFVNGLSAAFIVTDGPYSLVTEATSGLGGVRGSVHGVNFQPGVFLTDKLQLVGRYHFAVADDPGGIRAQRRYDRNVGLNNGSMYQSGYLGINYYIAKHRIKVMSGMEYSRLDNRDCWTGSVMFRFFFGPHSKGPFPMAQTLEGIW
;
A
#
# COMPACT_ATOMS: atom_id res chain seq x y z
N MET A 1 -10.15 13.01 -7.06
CA MET A 1 -11.51 12.68 -7.55
C MET A 1 -11.43 11.46 -8.44
N GLY A 2 -12.45 10.61 -8.45
CA GLY A 2 -12.41 9.39 -9.26
C GLY A 2 -13.78 9.01 -9.80
N PHE A 3 -13.77 8.31 -10.91
CA PHE A 3 -14.93 7.74 -11.57
C PHE A 3 -14.66 6.26 -11.87
N GLN A 4 -15.68 5.43 -11.71
CA GLN A 4 -15.63 4.03 -12.13
C GLN A 4 -16.97 3.67 -12.75
N GLY A 5 -16.94 3.13 -13.96
CA GLY A 5 -18.11 2.65 -14.68
C GLY A 5 -17.96 1.21 -15.15
N LYS A 6 -19.03 0.43 -15.11
CA LYS A 6 -19.06 -0.94 -15.63
C LYS A 6 -20.01 -1.02 -16.82
N PHE A 7 -19.53 -1.54 -17.95
CA PHE A 7 -20.24 -1.65 -19.21
C PHE A 7 -20.35 -3.12 -19.63
N PHE A 8 -21.50 -3.49 -20.17
CA PHE A 8 -21.75 -4.85 -20.69
C PHE A 8 -21.41 -5.98 -19.70
N ASN A 9 -21.43 -5.69 -18.39
CA ASN A 9 -21.01 -6.59 -17.30
C ASN A 9 -19.59 -7.15 -17.40
N LYS A 10 -18.79 -6.72 -18.39
CA LYS A 10 -17.44 -7.24 -18.65
C LYS A 10 -16.36 -6.16 -18.67
N LEU A 11 -16.66 -4.96 -19.13
CA LEU A 11 -15.70 -3.86 -19.21
C LEU A 11 -15.90 -2.91 -18.04
N THR A 12 -14.84 -2.72 -17.26
CA THR A 12 -14.78 -1.68 -16.21
C THR A 12 -13.79 -0.61 -16.64
N LEU A 13 -14.23 0.65 -16.62
CA LEU A 13 -13.35 1.80 -16.80
C LEU A 13 -13.18 2.51 -15.47
N HIS A 14 -11.96 2.90 -15.16
CA HIS A 14 -11.62 3.62 -13.95
C HIS A 14 -10.73 4.81 -14.26
N ALA A 15 -11.04 5.96 -13.67
CA ALA A 15 -10.22 7.14 -13.70
C ALA A 15 -10.18 7.78 -12.31
N GLN A 16 -8.99 8.04 -11.79
CA GLN A 16 -8.79 8.74 -10.53
C GLN A 16 -7.70 9.79 -10.69
N MET A 17 -8.06 11.05 -10.45
CA MET A 17 -7.13 12.17 -10.53
C MET A 17 -6.76 12.70 -9.15
N VAL A 18 -5.59 13.32 -9.08
CA VAL A 18 -5.11 14.09 -7.92
C VAL A 18 -5.23 15.57 -8.24
N SER A 19 -5.64 16.34 -7.24
CA SER A 19 -5.52 17.81 -7.23
C SER A 19 -4.37 18.21 -6.31
N GLY A 20 -3.82 19.39 -6.54
CA GLY A 20 -2.89 20.02 -5.61
C GLY A 20 -3.57 20.40 -4.29
N THR A 21 -2.77 20.84 -3.33
CA THR A 21 -3.26 21.42 -2.09
C THR A 21 -4.13 22.65 -2.40
N ASP A 22 -5.22 22.80 -1.65
CA ASP A 22 -6.21 23.86 -1.88
C ASP A 22 -6.83 23.87 -3.29
N LEU A 23 -6.85 22.70 -3.94
CA LEU A 23 -7.30 22.52 -5.32
C LEU A 23 -6.50 23.33 -6.36
N GLN A 24 -5.25 23.66 -6.05
CA GLN A 24 -4.36 24.37 -6.96
C GLN A 24 -3.06 23.57 -7.18
N PRO A 25 -2.78 23.09 -8.41
CA PRO A 25 -3.74 23.09 -9.52
C PRO A 25 -4.91 22.13 -9.28
N PHE A 26 -6.05 22.39 -9.88
CA PHE A 26 -7.22 21.49 -9.81
C PHE A 26 -6.91 20.10 -10.35
N TYR A 27 -6.11 20.03 -11.40
CA TYR A 27 -5.59 18.79 -11.98
C TYR A 27 -4.08 18.73 -11.83
N ASN A 28 -3.60 17.72 -11.11
CA ASN A 28 -2.17 17.43 -10.90
C ASN A 28 -1.78 16.04 -11.40
N GLY A 29 -2.58 15.45 -12.28
CA GLY A 29 -2.36 14.16 -12.90
C GLY A 29 -3.34 13.08 -12.49
N PHE A 30 -3.26 11.94 -13.19
CA PHE A 30 -4.02 10.74 -12.83
C PHE A 30 -3.17 9.82 -11.95
N THR A 31 -3.73 9.34 -10.84
CA THR A 31 -3.16 8.20 -10.11
C THR A 31 -3.54 6.91 -10.81
N GLU A 32 -4.80 6.75 -11.18
CA GLU A 32 -5.26 5.55 -11.90
C GLU A 32 -6.07 5.97 -13.12
N LEU A 33 -5.77 5.36 -14.27
CA LEU A 33 -6.51 5.50 -15.51
C LEU A 33 -6.39 4.19 -16.28
N TRP A 34 -7.38 3.31 -16.14
CA TRP A 34 -7.30 1.98 -16.71
C TRP A 34 -8.65 1.44 -17.18
N ALA A 35 -8.56 0.48 -18.09
CA ALA A 35 -9.66 -0.36 -18.55
C ALA A 35 -9.40 -1.81 -18.14
N GLN A 36 -10.41 -2.46 -17.57
CA GLN A 36 -10.37 -3.88 -17.21
C GLN A 36 -11.44 -4.65 -17.97
N TRP A 37 -11.02 -5.73 -18.60
CA TRP A 37 -11.91 -6.69 -19.23
C TRP A 37 -11.97 -7.97 -18.39
N SER A 38 -13.18 -8.32 -17.93
CA SER A 38 -13.44 -9.54 -17.16
C SER A 38 -13.91 -10.64 -18.11
N PHE A 39 -13.03 -11.61 -18.38
CA PHE A 39 -13.37 -12.81 -19.15
C PHE A 39 -14.16 -13.80 -18.29
N LEU A 40 -13.64 -14.05 -17.09
CA LEU A 40 -14.15 -14.94 -16.05
C LEU A 40 -13.80 -14.33 -14.69
N ASP A 41 -14.41 -14.81 -13.62
CA ASP A 41 -14.01 -14.41 -12.24
C ASP A 41 -12.52 -14.78 -11.98
N ALA A 42 -12.07 -15.85 -12.59
CA ALA A 42 -10.69 -16.32 -12.52
C ALA A 42 -9.73 -15.56 -13.45
N LEU A 43 -10.20 -14.71 -14.37
CA LEU A 43 -9.35 -14.05 -15.36
C LEU A 43 -9.88 -12.65 -15.73
N ASN A 44 -9.16 -11.64 -15.29
CA ASN A 44 -9.37 -10.26 -15.64
C ASN A 44 -8.07 -9.70 -16.23
N LEU A 45 -8.18 -9.01 -17.35
CA LEU A 45 -7.08 -8.27 -17.98
C LEU A 45 -7.30 -6.78 -17.73
N THR A 46 -6.30 -6.09 -17.19
CA THR A 46 -6.34 -4.64 -16.96
C THR A 46 -5.19 -3.97 -17.69
N ILE A 47 -5.49 -2.91 -18.43
CA ILE A 47 -4.52 -2.13 -19.19
C ILE A 47 -4.68 -0.65 -18.83
N GLY A 48 -3.57 0.05 -18.63
CA GLY A 48 -3.52 1.48 -18.34
C GLY A 48 -2.67 1.80 -17.12
N GLN A 49 -2.79 3.03 -16.62
CA GLN A 49 -2.05 3.46 -15.45
C GLN A 49 -2.68 2.89 -14.19
N GLN A 50 -1.90 2.12 -13.45
CA GLN A 50 -2.33 1.34 -12.31
C GLN A 50 -1.39 1.49 -11.12
N LYS A 51 -1.92 1.21 -9.93
CA LYS A 51 -1.13 1.11 -8.71
C LYS A 51 -0.28 -0.15 -8.72
N HIS A 52 1.01 -0.01 -8.37
CA HIS A 52 1.86 -1.17 -8.07
C HIS A 52 1.37 -1.87 -6.80
N ARG A 53 0.85 -3.07 -6.93
CA ARG A 53 0.30 -3.85 -5.81
C ARG A 53 1.35 -4.81 -5.27
N PHE A 54 2.35 -4.25 -4.62
CA PHE A 54 3.40 -4.97 -3.91
C PHE A 54 3.38 -4.52 -2.44
N THR A 55 3.53 -5.42 -1.48
CA THR A 55 3.24 -5.33 -0.04
C THR A 55 1.74 -5.27 0.29
N HIS A 56 1.38 -5.89 1.41
CA HIS A 56 0.00 -5.88 1.89
C HIS A 56 -0.49 -4.45 2.14
N ASP A 57 0.30 -3.65 2.85
CA ASP A 57 -0.08 -2.29 3.21
C ASP A 57 -0.28 -1.38 1.96
N ARG A 58 0.46 -1.62 0.87
CA ARG A 58 0.25 -0.95 -0.42
C ARG A 58 -1.03 -1.43 -1.11
N ASN A 59 -1.35 -2.71 -0.96
CA ASN A 59 -2.54 -3.32 -1.56
C ASN A 59 -3.82 -2.75 -0.94
N VAL A 60 -3.84 -2.55 0.37
CA VAL A 60 -4.99 -1.96 1.07
C VAL A 60 -5.30 -0.56 0.50
N SER A 61 -6.57 -0.31 0.19
CA SER A 61 -7.03 1.02 -0.23
C SER A 61 -6.84 2.04 0.89
N SER A 62 -6.41 3.25 0.55
CA SER A 62 -6.27 4.35 1.52
C SER A 62 -7.57 4.66 2.30
N ARG A 63 -8.73 4.30 1.74
CA ARG A 63 -10.04 4.46 2.40
C ARG A 63 -10.15 3.62 3.67
N TYR A 64 -9.52 2.45 3.67
CA TYR A 64 -9.64 1.43 4.74
C TYR A 64 -8.45 1.41 5.69
N MET A 65 -7.41 2.19 5.43
CA MET A 65 -6.24 2.23 6.32
C MET A 65 -6.61 2.61 7.75
N ASN A 66 -5.98 1.92 8.71
CA ASN A 66 -6.07 2.21 10.14
C ASN A 66 -5.07 3.27 10.61
N TYR A 67 -4.09 3.58 9.78
CA TYR A 67 -2.98 4.47 10.08
C TYR A 67 -3.04 5.71 9.20
N LEU A 68 -2.48 6.79 9.70
CA LEU A 68 -2.41 8.06 8.98
C LEU A 68 -1.59 7.94 7.70
N GLU A 69 -0.52 7.15 7.75
CA GLU A 69 0.38 6.89 6.63
C GLU A 69 0.63 5.39 6.47
N ARG A 70 1.06 4.99 5.28
CA ARG A 70 1.51 3.64 5.00
C ARG A 70 2.77 3.30 5.79
N ALA A 71 2.99 2.00 6.00
CA ALA A 71 4.18 1.49 6.66
C ALA A 71 5.47 1.96 5.95
N MET A 72 6.52 2.23 6.74
CA MET A 72 7.82 2.63 6.22
C MET A 72 8.36 1.57 5.24
N LEU A 73 8.21 0.29 5.56
CA LEU A 73 8.63 -0.82 4.69
C LEU A 73 7.96 -0.81 3.32
N THR A 74 6.71 -0.36 3.22
CA THR A 74 6.03 -0.14 1.94
C THR A 74 6.62 1.06 1.20
N ASN A 75 6.86 2.16 1.92
CA ASN A 75 7.34 3.40 1.31
C ASN A 75 8.80 3.32 0.86
N MET A 76 9.61 2.43 1.44
CA MET A 76 11.03 2.28 1.05
C MET A 76 11.20 1.81 -0.40
N PHE A 77 10.22 1.12 -0.98
CA PHE A 77 10.23 0.70 -2.39
C PHE A 77 9.93 1.85 -3.36
N ALA A 78 9.40 2.96 -2.87
CA ALA A 78 9.02 4.14 -3.67
C ALA A 78 8.07 3.84 -4.84
N LEU A 79 7.27 2.79 -4.75
CA LEU A 79 6.32 2.38 -5.78
C LEU A 79 5.22 3.41 -5.97
N ASP A 80 4.86 3.66 -7.24
CA ASP A 80 3.87 4.67 -7.61
C ASP A 80 2.77 4.08 -8.51
N TYR A 81 2.21 4.87 -9.38
CA TYR A 81 1.19 4.52 -10.36
C TYR A 81 1.79 4.70 -11.74
N THR A 82 1.86 3.64 -12.54
CA THR A 82 2.47 3.68 -13.87
C THR A 82 1.66 2.87 -14.88
N PRO A 83 1.87 3.08 -16.19
CA PRO A 83 1.29 2.24 -17.22
C PRO A 83 1.68 0.78 -17.03
N ALA A 84 0.69 -0.08 -17.14
CA ALA A 84 0.85 -1.51 -16.92
C ALA A 84 -0.15 -2.35 -17.72
N VAL A 85 0.21 -3.60 -17.90
CA VAL A 85 -0.68 -4.69 -18.31
C VAL A 85 -0.68 -5.73 -17.21
N THR A 86 -1.84 -6.00 -16.64
CA THR A 86 -1.96 -6.91 -15.50
C THR A 86 -3.07 -7.93 -15.69
N LEU A 87 -2.85 -9.10 -15.13
CA LEU A 87 -3.83 -10.18 -15.01
C LEU A 87 -4.17 -10.36 -13.53
N SER A 88 -5.43 -10.58 -13.24
CA SER A 88 -5.89 -10.89 -11.88
C SER A 88 -7.09 -11.81 -11.91
N GLY A 89 -7.34 -12.53 -10.82
CA GLY A 89 -8.49 -13.39 -10.71
C GLY A 89 -8.60 -14.07 -9.36
N LYS A 90 -9.73 -14.77 -9.20
CA LYS A 90 -10.06 -15.54 -8.02
C LYS A 90 -10.36 -16.98 -8.40
N ILE A 91 -9.70 -17.93 -7.76
CA ILE A 91 -9.89 -19.38 -7.93
C ILE A 91 -10.14 -19.98 -6.55
N GLY A 92 -11.40 -20.18 -6.19
CA GLY A 92 -11.78 -20.62 -4.84
C GLY A 92 -11.35 -19.62 -3.78
N SER A 93 -10.49 -20.04 -2.86
CA SER A 93 -9.90 -19.21 -1.79
C SER A 93 -8.61 -18.52 -2.20
N PHE A 94 -8.14 -18.71 -3.43
CA PHE A 94 -6.89 -18.16 -3.94
C PHE A 94 -7.17 -16.98 -4.86
N ASN A 95 -6.56 -15.84 -4.56
CA ASN A 95 -6.60 -14.66 -5.39
C ASN A 95 -5.18 -14.36 -5.89
N TYR A 96 -5.05 -13.99 -7.16
CA TYR A 96 -3.76 -13.65 -7.74
C TYR A 96 -3.82 -12.32 -8.50
N TYR A 97 -2.68 -11.70 -8.58
CA TYR A 97 -2.44 -10.49 -9.36
C TYR A 97 -1.01 -10.55 -9.91
N THR A 98 -0.86 -10.36 -11.20
CA THR A 98 0.46 -10.34 -11.85
C THR A 98 0.46 -9.37 -13.01
N GLY A 99 1.62 -8.78 -13.31
CA GLY A 99 1.72 -7.89 -14.45
C GLY A 99 3.06 -7.22 -14.63
N VAL A 100 3.18 -6.56 -15.77
CA VAL A 100 4.35 -5.79 -16.17
C VAL A 100 4.00 -4.31 -16.14
N PHE A 101 4.88 -3.53 -15.53
CA PHE A 101 4.75 -2.10 -15.31
C PHE A 101 5.90 -1.35 -15.94
N SER A 102 5.64 -0.18 -16.51
CA SER A 102 6.68 0.77 -16.84
C SER A 102 7.28 1.38 -15.57
N ASN A 103 8.59 1.58 -15.51
CA ASN A 103 9.24 2.29 -14.42
C ASN A 103 9.21 3.83 -14.61
N ALA A 104 8.47 4.33 -15.59
CA ALA A 104 8.23 5.76 -15.76
C ALA A 104 7.53 6.37 -14.53
N THR A 105 7.89 7.58 -14.16
CA THR A 105 7.54 8.17 -12.88
C THR A 105 6.47 9.22 -12.95
N GLY A 106 5.66 9.27 -11.90
CA GLY A 106 4.73 10.34 -11.59
C GLY A 106 3.34 10.20 -12.20
N PRO A 107 2.36 10.89 -11.62
CA PRO A 107 0.97 10.82 -12.04
C PRO A 107 0.65 11.61 -13.32
N SER A 108 1.65 12.22 -13.96
CA SER A 108 1.47 12.96 -15.21
C SER A 108 1.31 12.00 -16.39
N MET A 109 0.16 12.05 -17.06
CA MET A 109 -0.09 11.25 -18.27
C MET A 109 0.99 11.42 -19.33
N GLY A 110 1.46 12.65 -19.57
CA GLY A 110 2.53 12.92 -20.52
C GLY A 110 3.81 12.16 -20.18
N ASN A 111 4.21 12.14 -18.93
CA ASN A 111 5.39 11.39 -18.50
C ASN A 111 5.12 9.87 -18.49
N SER A 112 3.94 9.45 -18.07
CA SER A 112 3.61 8.03 -17.93
C SER A 112 3.53 7.29 -19.26
N PHE A 113 3.06 7.96 -20.33
CA PHE A 113 2.87 7.33 -21.65
C PHE A 113 3.95 7.66 -22.67
N THR A 114 4.84 8.61 -22.38
CA THR A 114 5.90 9.03 -23.33
C THR A 114 7.31 8.70 -22.88
N LYS A 115 7.53 8.35 -21.61
CA LYS A 115 8.86 8.05 -21.06
C LYS A 115 8.96 6.57 -20.67
N PHE A 116 9.00 5.69 -21.65
CA PHE A 116 9.18 4.24 -21.42
C PHE A 116 10.66 3.83 -21.24
N ASN A 117 11.59 4.76 -21.21
CA ASN A 117 13.03 4.52 -21.14
C ASN A 117 13.56 4.28 -19.71
N SER A 118 12.70 4.26 -18.70
CA SER A 118 13.11 4.01 -17.31
C SER A 118 13.16 2.51 -16.95
N GLY A 119 13.00 1.60 -17.92
CA GLY A 119 12.95 0.16 -17.69
C GLY A 119 11.56 -0.34 -17.28
N TRP A 120 11.53 -1.60 -16.87
CA TRP A 120 10.29 -2.34 -16.55
C TRP A 120 10.36 -2.95 -15.16
N SER A 121 9.21 -3.13 -14.57
CA SER A 121 9.05 -3.96 -13.37
C SER A 121 7.97 -5.01 -13.59
N TYR A 122 8.16 -6.14 -12.92
CA TYR A 122 7.22 -7.25 -12.88
C TYR A 122 6.76 -7.45 -11.45
N ILE A 123 5.46 -7.60 -11.25
CA ILE A 123 4.85 -7.88 -9.94
C ILE A 123 4.02 -9.15 -10.04
N ALA A 124 4.19 -10.04 -9.06
CA ALA A 124 3.30 -11.15 -8.80
C ALA A 124 2.87 -11.11 -7.33
N SER A 125 1.58 -11.22 -7.07
CA SER A 125 1.03 -11.28 -5.72
C SER A 125 -0.04 -12.35 -5.66
N ALA A 126 -0.06 -13.09 -4.56
CA ALA A 126 -1.03 -14.14 -4.30
C ALA A 126 -1.55 -14.00 -2.88
N THR A 127 -2.86 -14.15 -2.71
CA THR A 127 -3.48 -14.19 -1.38
C THR A 127 -4.29 -15.46 -1.24
N TRP A 128 -4.00 -16.20 -0.19
CA TRP A 128 -4.78 -17.34 0.23
C TRP A 128 -5.69 -16.93 1.38
N ASP A 129 -6.99 -16.95 1.11
CA ASP A 129 -8.02 -16.68 2.11
C ASP A 129 -8.41 -18.00 2.81
N PHE A 130 -8.05 -18.11 4.07
CA PHE A 130 -8.39 -19.28 4.89
C PHE A 130 -9.80 -19.16 5.47
N GLY A 131 -10.42 -17.96 5.43
CA GLY A 131 -11.68 -17.70 6.09
C GLY A 131 -11.60 -18.03 7.58
N LYS A 132 -12.54 -18.87 8.06
CA LYS A 132 -12.60 -19.31 9.46
C LYS A 132 -11.79 -20.58 9.77
N LYS A 133 -11.03 -21.11 8.82
CA LYS A 133 -10.34 -22.41 8.99
C LYS A 133 -9.29 -22.42 10.09
N LEU A 134 -8.74 -21.28 10.45
CA LEU A 134 -7.75 -21.14 11.53
C LEU A 134 -8.36 -20.76 12.89
N GLY A 135 -9.68 -20.86 13.04
CA GLY A 135 -10.37 -20.58 14.31
C GLY A 135 -10.65 -19.11 14.58
N ALA A 136 -10.28 -18.21 13.67
CA ALA A 136 -10.61 -16.78 13.72
C ALA A 136 -11.77 -16.46 12.75
N ASP A 137 -12.37 -15.29 12.87
CA ASP A 137 -13.46 -14.86 11.96
C ASP A 137 -13.00 -14.73 10.51
N ALA A 138 -11.77 -14.27 10.29
CA ALA A 138 -11.12 -14.30 9.00
C ALA A 138 -9.60 -14.34 9.14
N SER A 139 -8.95 -15.05 8.21
CA SER A 139 -7.50 -15.11 8.14
C SER A 139 -7.03 -15.29 6.69
N ALA A 140 -5.89 -14.69 6.36
CA ALA A 140 -5.29 -14.79 5.03
C ALA A 140 -3.76 -14.69 5.08
N LEU A 141 -3.12 -15.29 4.07
CA LEU A 141 -1.69 -15.12 3.79
C LEU A 141 -1.55 -14.43 2.43
N ASN A 142 -0.87 -13.30 2.39
CA ASN A 142 -0.50 -12.61 1.16
C ASN A 142 1.00 -12.76 0.92
N LEU A 143 1.38 -13.20 -0.26
CA LEU A 143 2.76 -13.29 -0.73
C LEU A 143 2.90 -12.42 -1.97
N SER A 144 3.94 -11.61 -2.03
CA SER A 144 4.21 -10.74 -3.18
C SER A 144 5.69 -10.79 -3.57
N TYR A 145 5.91 -10.80 -4.86
CA TYR A 145 7.23 -10.70 -5.49
C TYR A 145 7.25 -9.51 -6.44
N LEU A 146 8.36 -8.80 -6.45
CA LEU A 146 8.66 -7.70 -7.35
C LEU A 146 10.02 -7.96 -7.98
N HIS A 147 10.11 -7.82 -9.29
CA HIS A 147 11.36 -7.69 -10.02
C HIS A 147 11.36 -6.38 -10.78
N SER A 148 12.49 -5.71 -10.86
CA SER A 148 12.61 -4.43 -11.56
C SER A 148 13.98 -4.26 -12.16
N ASP A 149 14.01 -3.70 -13.35
CA ASP A 149 15.26 -3.15 -13.89
C ASP A 149 15.78 -2.07 -12.93
N LEU A 150 17.05 -2.19 -12.56
CA LEU A 150 17.70 -1.20 -11.72
C LEU A 150 18.10 -0.01 -12.60
N ASP A 151 17.37 1.08 -12.50
CA ASP A 151 17.81 2.36 -13.04
C ASP A 151 18.59 3.11 -11.97
N GLN A 152 19.92 3.18 -12.13
CA GLN A 152 20.81 3.91 -11.22
C GLN A 152 20.50 5.42 -11.13
N GLN A 153 19.79 5.96 -12.12
CA GLN A 153 19.35 7.35 -12.17
C GLN A 153 17.88 7.51 -11.75
N ALA A 154 17.15 6.42 -11.57
CA ALA A 154 15.75 6.47 -11.16
C ALA A 154 15.64 7.03 -9.75
N THR A 155 15.33 8.26 -9.67
CA THR A 155 15.07 8.95 -8.41
C THR A 155 13.73 8.52 -7.79
N ASN A 156 12.88 7.80 -8.50
CA ASN A 156 11.46 7.74 -8.15
C ASN A 156 10.86 6.34 -8.08
N MET A 157 11.31 5.40 -8.90
CA MET A 157 10.74 4.06 -8.93
C MET A 157 11.77 3.04 -8.49
N ASN A 158 11.28 2.06 -7.88
CA ASN A 158 11.88 0.88 -7.30
C ASN A 158 13.42 0.93 -7.11
N ARG A 159 13.83 0.92 -5.88
CA ARG A 159 15.24 1.01 -5.49
C ARG A 159 15.94 -0.33 -5.44
N PHE A 160 15.22 -1.42 -5.64
CA PHE A 160 15.67 -2.78 -5.50
C PHE A 160 15.41 -3.55 -6.80
N VAL A 161 16.33 -4.43 -7.16
CA VAL A 161 16.14 -5.33 -8.29
C VAL A 161 15.04 -6.35 -7.98
N ASN A 162 15.04 -6.87 -6.76
CA ASN A 162 14.01 -7.79 -6.31
C ASN A 162 13.39 -7.32 -5.00
N GLY A 163 12.10 -7.59 -4.84
CA GLY A 163 11.35 -7.39 -3.63
C GLY A 163 10.56 -8.64 -3.25
N LEU A 164 10.53 -8.94 -1.97
CA LEU A 164 9.73 -10.01 -1.40
C LEU A 164 8.89 -9.44 -0.27
N SER A 165 7.62 -9.82 -0.18
CA SER A 165 6.74 -9.50 0.94
C SER A 165 5.89 -10.70 1.28
N ALA A 166 5.76 -10.97 2.58
CA ALA A 166 4.88 -11.99 3.13
C ALA A 166 4.08 -11.39 4.28
N ALA A 167 2.76 -11.34 4.16
CA ALA A 167 1.89 -10.78 5.18
C ALA A 167 0.86 -11.81 5.65
N PHE A 168 0.75 -11.97 6.96
CA PHE A 168 -0.32 -12.74 7.60
C PHE A 168 -1.31 -11.76 8.22
N ILE A 169 -2.58 -11.97 7.90
CA ILE A 169 -3.70 -11.13 8.31
C ILE A 169 -4.69 -11.99 9.07
N VAL A 170 -5.12 -11.51 10.25
CA VAL A 170 -6.16 -12.17 11.04
C VAL A 170 -7.09 -11.16 11.68
N THR A 171 -8.37 -11.49 11.72
CA THR A 171 -9.39 -10.75 12.48
C THR A 171 -10.24 -11.74 13.27
N ASP A 172 -10.53 -11.40 14.52
CA ASP A 172 -11.37 -12.21 15.42
C ASP A 172 -12.15 -11.29 16.37
N GLY A 173 -13.46 -11.26 16.24
CA GLY A 173 -14.31 -10.33 16.97
C GLY A 173 -13.84 -8.88 16.81
N PRO A 174 -13.52 -8.17 17.91
CA PRO A 174 -13.02 -6.81 17.86
C PRO A 174 -11.52 -6.69 17.51
N TYR A 175 -10.79 -7.79 17.46
CA TYR A 175 -9.33 -7.81 17.31
C TYR A 175 -8.91 -7.95 15.84
N SER A 176 -7.82 -7.31 15.50
CA SER A 176 -7.15 -7.48 14.21
C SER A 176 -5.64 -7.47 14.37
N LEU A 177 -4.95 -8.24 13.54
CA LEU A 177 -3.50 -8.25 13.46
C LEU A 177 -3.07 -8.39 12.01
N VAL A 178 -2.16 -7.54 11.58
CA VAL A 178 -1.39 -7.72 10.35
C VAL A 178 0.08 -7.80 10.72
N THR A 179 0.73 -8.86 10.28
CA THR A 179 2.19 -9.02 10.38
C THR A 179 2.75 -9.13 8.98
N GLU A 180 3.74 -8.34 8.64
CA GLU A 180 4.35 -8.35 7.32
C GLU A 180 5.87 -8.34 7.43
N ALA A 181 6.52 -9.28 6.74
CA ALA A 181 7.96 -9.30 6.52
C ALA A 181 8.24 -8.88 5.07
N THR A 182 9.22 -8.01 4.88
CA THR A 182 9.53 -7.44 3.58
C THR A 182 11.03 -7.36 3.37
N SER A 183 11.50 -7.74 2.17
CA SER A 183 12.91 -7.67 1.77
C SER A 183 13.03 -6.98 0.42
N GLY A 184 13.93 -6.00 0.32
CA GLY A 184 14.39 -5.41 -0.91
C GLY A 184 15.83 -5.83 -1.17
N LEU A 185 16.09 -6.46 -2.31
CA LEU A 185 17.37 -7.09 -2.65
C LEU A 185 17.99 -6.43 -3.87
N GLY A 186 19.33 -6.33 -3.87
CA GLY A 186 20.09 -5.80 -5.01
C GLY A 186 19.87 -4.31 -5.27
N GLY A 187 19.64 -3.53 -4.23
CA GLY A 187 19.50 -2.08 -4.33
C GLY A 187 20.83 -1.37 -4.60
N VAL A 188 20.78 -0.13 -5.08
CA VAL A 188 21.97 0.73 -5.28
C VAL A 188 22.74 0.94 -3.97
N ARG A 189 22.06 0.80 -2.84
CA ARG A 189 22.64 0.92 -1.48
C ARG A 189 22.42 -0.36 -0.68
N GLY A 190 22.71 -1.51 -1.31
CA GLY A 190 22.56 -2.82 -0.68
C GLY A 190 21.11 -3.29 -0.54
N SER A 191 20.94 -4.35 0.23
CA SER A 191 19.65 -4.94 0.51
C SER A 191 19.08 -4.40 1.83
N VAL A 192 17.76 -4.46 1.98
CA VAL A 192 17.04 -4.02 3.18
C VAL A 192 16.01 -5.08 3.56
N HIS A 193 15.99 -5.43 4.85
CA HIS A 193 15.06 -6.40 5.41
C HIS A 193 14.28 -5.77 6.55
N GLY A 194 13.02 -6.10 6.68
CA GLY A 194 12.23 -5.58 7.78
C GLY A 194 10.94 -6.32 8.06
N VAL A 195 10.40 -6.04 9.22
CA VAL A 195 9.12 -6.58 9.68
C VAL A 195 8.24 -5.46 10.24
N ASN A 196 6.94 -5.62 10.11
CA ASN A 196 5.98 -4.78 10.81
C ASN A 196 4.88 -5.60 11.47
N PHE A 197 4.36 -5.09 12.59
CA PHE A 197 3.23 -5.63 13.33
C PHE A 197 2.19 -4.52 13.48
N GLN A 198 0.94 -4.82 13.17
CA GLN A 198 -0.14 -3.86 13.14
C GLN A 198 -1.36 -4.41 13.90
N PRO A 199 -1.34 -4.43 15.25
CA PRO A 199 -2.49 -4.80 16.06
C PRO A 199 -3.55 -3.70 16.04
N GLY A 200 -4.81 -4.12 16.18
CA GLY A 200 -5.94 -3.23 16.35
C GLY A 200 -7.02 -3.87 17.21
N VAL A 201 -7.72 -3.06 17.99
CA VAL A 201 -8.87 -3.50 18.79
C VAL A 201 -9.98 -2.46 18.79
N PHE A 202 -11.19 -2.88 18.49
CA PHE A 202 -12.39 -2.06 18.67
C PHE A 202 -12.80 -2.08 20.14
N LEU A 203 -12.69 -0.92 20.79
CA LEU A 203 -13.16 -0.72 22.17
C LEU A 203 -14.68 -0.54 22.23
N THR A 204 -15.24 0.01 21.17
CA THR A 204 -16.67 0.14 20.91
C THR A 204 -16.93 0.00 19.41
N ASP A 205 -18.16 -0.03 18.95
CA ASP A 205 -18.52 -0.08 17.53
C ASP A 205 -17.95 1.10 16.71
N LYS A 206 -17.52 2.17 17.37
CA LYS A 206 -17.02 3.39 16.72
C LYS A 206 -15.60 3.77 17.10
N LEU A 207 -15.04 3.18 18.15
CA LEU A 207 -13.74 3.56 18.69
C LEU A 207 -12.78 2.39 18.58
N GLN A 208 -11.69 2.58 17.83
CA GLN A 208 -10.64 1.59 17.64
C GLN A 208 -9.31 2.13 18.16
N LEU A 209 -8.62 1.32 18.95
CA LEU A 209 -7.21 1.52 19.31
C LEU A 209 -6.35 0.74 18.29
N VAL A 210 -5.30 1.35 17.78
CA VAL A 210 -4.37 0.74 16.82
C VAL A 210 -2.93 0.98 17.24
N GLY A 211 -2.12 -0.06 17.09
CA GLY A 211 -0.68 -0.01 17.29
C GLY A 211 0.05 -0.41 16.01
N ARG A 212 1.28 0.09 15.81
CA ARG A 212 2.16 -0.39 14.75
C ARG A 212 3.60 -0.34 15.21
N TYR A 213 4.33 -1.42 14.99
CA TYR A 213 5.75 -1.48 15.23
C TYR A 213 6.47 -1.85 13.94
N HIS A 214 7.53 -1.11 13.61
CA HIS A 214 8.42 -1.39 12.49
C HIS A 214 9.83 -1.66 12.98
N PHE A 215 10.47 -2.60 12.33
CA PHE A 215 11.90 -2.81 12.44
C PHE A 215 12.48 -3.09 11.06
N ALA A 216 13.59 -2.45 10.69
CA ALA A 216 14.29 -2.70 9.45
C ALA A 216 15.79 -2.53 9.61
N VAL A 217 16.53 -3.34 8.87
CA VAL A 217 18.00 -3.28 8.77
C VAL A 217 18.41 -3.29 7.30
N ALA A 218 19.50 -2.59 7.00
CA ALA A 218 20.15 -2.61 5.70
C ALA A 218 21.51 -3.30 5.81
N ASP A 219 21.92 -3.99 4.76
CA ASP A 219 23.24 -4.60 4.68
C ASP A 219 24.35 -3.54 4.57
N ASP A 220 24.05 -2.44 3.84
CA ASP A 220 24.99 -1.34 3.63
C ASP A 220 24.57 -0.08 4.39
N PRO A 221 25.55 0.77 4.78
CA PRO A 221 25.27 2.06 5.40
C PRO A 221 24.38 2.96 4.52
N GLY A 222 23.29 3.46 5.07
CA GLY A 222 22.37 4.35 4.36
C GLY A 222 21.43 3.64 3.38
N GLY A 223 21.29 2.30 3.45
CA GLY A 223 20.39 1.52 2.60
C GLY A 223 18.90 1.77 2.87
N ILE A 224 18.53 2.08 4.10
CA ILE A 224 17.17 2.44 4.47
C ILE A 224 16.92 3.91 4.16
N ARG A 225 15.83 4.19 3.46
CA ARG A 225 15.33 5.57 3.32
C ARG A 225 14.14 5.79 4.24
N ALA A 226 14.27 6.78 5.12
CA ALA A 226 13.23 7.16 6.06
C ALA A 226 11.99 7.74 5.35
N GLN A 227 10.89 7.79 6.08
CA GLN A 227 9.69 8.50 5.63
C GLN A 227 9.94 10.01 5.56
N ARG A 228 9.27 10.70 4.64
CA ARG A 228 9.37 12.16 4.49
C ARG A 228 9.10 12.93 5.77
N ARG A 229 8.17 12.45 6.60
CA ARG A 229 7.83 13.11 7.86
C ARG A 229 9.00 13.08 8.83
N TYR A 230 9.69 11.94 8.94
CA TYR A 230 10.87 11.79 9.74
C TYR A 230 12.01 12.67 9.23
N ASP A 231 12.28 12.61 7.92
CA ASP A 231 13.32 13.41 7.25
C ASP A 231 13.13 14.93 7.49
N ARG A 232 11.91 15.43 7.32
CA ARG A 232 11.60 16.85 7.58
C ARG A 232 11.87 17.29 9.01
N ASN A 233 11.70 16.42 9.99
CA ASN A 233 11.86 16.76 11.40
C ASN A 233 13.30 16.58 11.88
N VAL A 234 14.05 15.65 11.30
CA VAL A 234 15.37 15.24 11.78
C VAL A 234 16.50 15.61 10.83
N GLY A 235 16.19 15.83 9.54
CA GLY A 235 17.19 16.12 8.50
C GLY A 235 18.06 14.93 8.15
N LEU A 236 17.65 13.70 8.49
CA LEU A 236 18.34 12.46 8.17
C LEU A 236 17.42 11.53 7.38
N ASN A 237 17.69 11.35 6.09
CA ASN A 237 16.82 10.60 5.19
C ASN A 237 17.29 9.17 4.88
N ASN A 238 18.51 8.81 5.22
CA ASN A 238 19.09 7.48 5.00
C ASN A 238 19.79 6.98 6.25
N GLY A 239 19.70 5.69 6.51
CA GLY A 239 20.35 5.01 7.62
C GLY A 239 20.45 3.51 7.42
N SER A 240 20.96 2.80 8.40
CA SER A 240 21.21 1.35 8.33
C SER A 240 20.25 0.54 9.20
N MET A 241 19.71 1.14 10.25
CA MET A 241 18.74 0.50 11.14
C MET A 241 17.61 1.48 11.46
N TYR A 242 16.38 1.04 11.25
CA TYR A 242 15.18 1.80 11.56
C TYR A 242 14.25 1.04 12.49
N GLN A 243 13.71 1.72 13.46
CA GLN A 243 12.64 1.22 14.29
C GLN A 243 11.62 2.33 14.57
N SER A 244 10.36 1.97 14.66
CA SER A 244 9.31 2.90 15.11
C SER A 244 8.19 2.19 15.84
N GLY A 245 7.60 2.89 16.81
CA GLY A 245 6.40 2.49 17.52
C GLY A 245 5.33 3.55 17.37
N TYR A 246 4.18 3.17 16.87
CA TYR A 246 3.00 4.03 16.69
C TYR A 246 1.87 3.54 17.59
N LEU A 247 1.16 4.48 18.23
CA LEU A 247 -0.09 4.25 18.94
C LEU A 247 -1.10 5.29 18.49
N GLY A 248 -2.30 4.85 18.12
CA GLY A 248 -3.33 5.72 17.60
C GLY A 248 -4.75 5.30 17.95
N ILE A 249 -5.66 6.25 17.81
CA ILE A 249 -7.08 6.08 18.00
C ILE A 249 -7.81 6.51 16.74
N ASN A 250 -8.72 5.65 16.27
CA ASN A 250 -9.63 5.94 15.17
C ASN A 250 -11.05 6.03 15.68
N TYR A 251 -11.72 7.13 15.40
CA TYR A 251 -13.15 7.31 15.69
C TYR A 251 -13.96 7.32 14.40
N TYR A 252 -14.85 6.35 14.25
CA TYR A 252 -15.65 6.12 13.05
C TYR A 252 -17.04 6.76 13.19
N ILE A 253 -17.21 7.96 12.63
CA ILE A 253 -18.48 8.69 12.64
C ILE A 253 -19.51 7.97 11.77
N ALA A 254 -19.13 7.60 10.54
CA ALA A 254 -19.96 6.88 9.58
C ALA A 254 -19.15 5.75 8.92
N LYS A 255 -18.68 4.78 9.74
CA LYS A 255 -17.78 3.71 9.33
C LYS A 255 -16.55 4.30 8.60
N HIS A 256 -16.12 3.69 7.49
CA HIS A 256 -15.00 4.21 6.72
C HIS A 256 -15.31 5.46 5.87
N ARG A 257 -16.58 5.84 5.75
CA ARG A 257 -16.94 7.05 4.99
C ARG A 257 -16.49 8.34 5.65
N ILE A 258 -16.62 8.39 6.98
CA ILE A 258 -16.22 9.57 7.77
C ILE A 258 -15.58 9.05 9.06
N LYS A 259 -14.30 9.37 9.23
CA LYS A 259 -13.55 9.01 10.43
C LYS A 259 -12.51 10.07 10.80
N VAL A 260 -12.27 10.19 12.09
CA VAL A 260 -11.16 10.96 12.66
C VAL A 260 -10.11 9.97 13.12
N MET A 261 -8.88 10.23 12.79
CA MET A 261 -7.73 9.39 13.13
C MET A 261 -6.70 10.27 13.84
N SER A 262 -6.17 9.80 14.96
CA SER A 262 -5.09 10.48 15.66
C SER A 262 -4.07 9.47 16.15
N GLY A 263 -2.83 9.88 16.29
CA GLY A 263 -1.80 9.00 16.84
C GLY A 263 -0.47 9.70 17.03
N MET A 264 0.36 9.04 17.82
CA MET A 264 1.74 9.43 18.09
C MET A 264 2.66 8.31 17.61
N GLU A 265 3.81 8.69 17.09
CA GLU A 265 4.86 7.77 16.63
C GLU A 265 6.21 8.22 17.18
N TYR A 266 6.91 7.29 17.82
CA TYR A 266 8.33 7.40 18.07
C TYR A 266 9.07 6.66 16.96
N SER A 267 10.01 7.31 16.30
CA SER A 267 10.82 6.76 15.23
C SER A 267 12.30 7.00 15.48
N ARG A 268 13.12 6.01 15.20
CA ARG A 268 14.58 6.09 15.30
C ARG A 268 15.23 5.51 14.05
N LEU A 269 16.14 6.27 13.46
CA LEU A 269 17.00 5.85 12.36
C LEU A 269 18.44 6.01 12.81
N ASP A 270 19.16 4.90 12.96
CA ASP A 270 20.50 4.84 13.57
C ASP A 270 20.52 5.54 14.96
N ASN A 271 21.21 6.66 15.08
CA ASN A 271 21.36 7.43 16.32
C ASN A 271 20.42 8.66 16.42
N ARG A 272 19.51 8.83 15.50
CA ARG A 272 18.57 9.95 15.48
C ARG A 272 17.16 9.46 15.77
N ASP A 273 16.50 10.14 16.67
CA ASP A 273 15.13 9.83 17.07
C ASP A 273 14.20 11.04 16.91
N CYS A 274 12.92 10.76 16.79
CA CYS A 274 11.90 11.77 16.59
C CYS A 274 10.55 11.30 17.12
N TRP A 275 9.85 12.18 17.80
CA TRP A 275 8.44 12.04 18.12
C TRP A 275 7.58 12.82 17.14
N THR A 276 6.55 12.19 16.62
CA THR A 276 5.56 12.86 15.75
C THR A 276 4.16 12.57 16.23
N GLY A 277 3.34 13.62 16.31
CA GLY A 277 1.90 13.51 16.55
C GLY A 277 1.11 13.99 15.34
N SER A 278 -0.01 13.35 15.05
CA SER A 278 -0.83 13.73 13.89
C SER A 278 -2.31 13.47 14.16
N VAL A 279 -3.14 14.33 13.57
CA VAL A 279 -4.59 14.16 13.52
C VAL A 279 -5.03 14.29 12.07
N MET A 280 -5.92 13.43 11.63
CA MET A 280 -6.47 13.44 10.28
C MET A 280 -7.98 13.24 10.32
N PHE A 281 -8.68 14.10 9.62
CA PHE A 281 -10.07 13.88 9.27
C PHE A 281 -10.12 13.24 7.88
N ARG A 282 -10.71 12.08 7.76
CA ARG A 282 -10.83 11.36 6.49
C ARG A 282 -12.29 11.16 6.15
N PHE A 283 -12.62 11.54 4.94
CA PHE A 283 -13.95 11.30 4.37
C PHE A 283 -13.83 10.86 2.91
N PHE A 284 -14.79 10.09 2.45
CA PHE A 284 -14.95 9.80 1.03
C PHE A 284 -16.42 9.64 0.64
N PHE A 285 -16.70 9.99 -0.60
CA PHE A 285 -18.00 9.81 -1.23
C PHE A 285 -17.89 8.70 -2.28
N GLY A 286 -18.96 7.92 -2.45
CA GLY A 286 -19.04 6.87 -3.45
C GLY A 286 -19.31 5.49 -2.86
N PRO A 287 -19.30 4.45 -3.70
CA PRO A 287 -19.57 3.09 -3.27
C PRO A 287 -18.50 2.64 -2.25
N HIS A 288 -18.94 1.89 -1.27
CA HIS A 288 -18.09 1.31 -0.25
C HIS A 288 -18.23 -0.21 -0.26
N SER A 289 -17.25 -0.88 0.32
CA SER A 289 -17.29 -2.31 0.51
C SER A 289 -18.57 -2.76 1.23
N LYS A 290 -19.11 -3.90 0.82
CA LYS A 290 -20.28 -4.55 1.42
C LYS A 290 -19.93 -5.47 2.58
N GLY A 291 -18.63 -5.74 2.81
CA GLY A 291 -18.17 -6.65 3.85
C GLY A 291 -18.36 -6.13 5.27
N PRO A 292 -18.19 -7.00 6.27
CA PRO A 292 -18.25 -6.62 7.67
C PRO A 292 -17.30 -5.49 7.99
N PHE A 293 -17.77 -4.49 8.71
CA PHE A 293 -17.03 -3.26 8.96
C PHE A 293 -15.61 -3.46 9.53
N PRO A 294 -15.37 -4.33 10.53
CA PRO A 294 -14.01 -4.53 11.03
C PRO A 294 -13.08 -5.20 9.99
N MET A 295 -13.60 -6.13 9.19
CA MET A 295 -12.81 -6.89 8.20
C MET A 295 -12.42 -6.09 6.98
N ALA A 296 -13.18 -5.06 6.61
CA ALA A 296 -12.89 -4.19 5.47
C ALA A 296 -11.49 -3.56 5.54
N GLN A 297 -10.93 -3.43 6.73
CA GLN A 297 -9.62 -2.86 6.96
C GLN A 297 -8.46 -3.78 6.55
N THR A 298 -8.68 -5.08 6.59
CA THR A 298 -7.61 -6.08 6.46
C THR A 298 -7.68 -6.85 5.15
N LEU A 299 -8.87 -7.16 4.64
CA LEU A 299 -9.04 -8.01 3.48
C LEU A 299 -9.65 -7.30 2.26
N GLU A 300 -10.62 -6.42 2.45
CA GLU A 300 -11.41 -5.87 1.34
C GLU A 300 -10.79 -4.72 0.57
N GLY A 301 -9.73 -4.12 1.05
CA GLY A 301 -9.00 -3.11 0.29
C GLY A 301 -8.05 -3.69 -0.74
N ILE A 302 -7.89 -5.00 -0.75
CA ILE A 302 -6.86 -5.68 -1.56
C ILE A 302 -7.34 -5.94 -2.99
N TRP A 303 -8.66 -6.08 -3.21
CA TRP A 303 -9.28 -6.49 -4.50
C TRP A 303 -10.12 -5.42 -5.16
#